data_523c2e1fb93b13fb820a351981f00b5d
#
_entry.id   523c2e1fb93b13fb820a351981f00b5d
#
_cell.length_a   1.000
_cell.length_b   1.000
_cell.length_c   1.000
_cell.angle_alpha   90.00
_cell.angle_beta   90.00
_cell.angle_gamma   90.00
#
_symmetry.space_group_name_H-M   'P 1'
#
loop_
_entity.id
_entity.type
_entity.pdbx_description
1 polymer ?
#
loop_
_entity_poly.entity_id
_entity_poly.type
_entity_poly.pdbx_seq_one_letter_code
_entity_poly.pdbx_strand_id
1 'polypeptide(L)'
;METRKAKQKSGEIVQLPVMSEHEYIDATESYEGFCIYCGETESGIEPDAREYRCEGCGKHGVYGFEELLLMGYVVFREENED
;
A
#
# COMPACT_ATOMS: atom_id res chain seq x y z
N MET A 1 -7.01 -8.05 -0.30
CA MET A 1 -5.59 -7.93 0.06
C MET A 1 -5.42 -7.93 1.57
N GLU A 2 -4.41 -8.60 2.03
CA GLU A 2 -4.12 -8.64 3.46
C GLU A 2 -3.47 -7.35 3.91
N THR A 3 -3.87 -6.83 5.07
CA THR A 3 -3.29 -5.61 5.61
C THR A 3 -2.98 -5.80 7.08
N ARG A 4 -2.12 -4.93 7.59
CA ARG A 4 -1.75 -4.91 8.99
C ARG A 4 -1.90 -3.47 9.49
N LYS A 5 -2.53 -3.29 10.63
CA LYS A 5 -2.68 -1.96 11.19
C LYS A 5 -1.41 -1.52 11.90
N ALA A 6 -1.11 -0.24 11.78
CA ALA A 6 0.04 0.34 12.44
C ALA A 6 -0.32 1.73 12.92
N LYS A 7 0.36 2.18 13.97
CA LYS A 7 0.12 3.49 14.54
C LYS A 7 1.27 4.41 14.17
N GLN A 8 0.95 5.56 13.61
CA GLN A 8 1.96 6.55 13.27
C GLN A 8 2.36 7.35 14.48
N LYS A 9 3.43 8.12 14.34
CA LYS A 9 3.89 8.97 15.44
C LYS A 9 2.82 9.96 15.86
N SER A 10 2.01 10.39 14.90
CA SER A 10 0.92 11.31 15.19
C SER A 10 -0.22 10.66 15.95
N GLY A 11 -0.19 9.34 16.11
CA GLY A 11 -1.28 8.62 16.74
C GLY A 11 -2.30 8.08 15.78
N GLU A 12 -2.18 8.41 14.51
CA GLU A 12 -3.15 7.98 13.50
C GLU A 12 -2.90 6.53 13.13
N ILE A 13 -3.99 5.77 12.97
CA ILE A 13 -3.90 4.36 12.59
C ILE A 13 -3.93 4.27 11.07
N VAL A 14 -2.96 3.54 10.51
CA VAL A 14 -2.90 3.32 9.07
C VAL A 14 -2.87 1.83 8.81
N GLN A 15 -3.14 1.47 7.55
CA GLN A 15 -3.08 0.09 7.09
C GLN A 15 -1.82 -0.08 6.27
N LEU A 16 -1.15 -1.20 6.47
CA LEU A 16 0.04 -1.52 5.70
C LEU A 16 -0.27 -2.74 4.85
N PRO A 17 0.04 -2.73 3.56
CA PRO A 17 -0.21 -3.91 2.75
C PRO A 17 0.77 -5.02 3.09
N VAL A 18 0.26 -6.24 3.25
CA VAL A 18 1.07 -7.42 3.51
C VAL A 18 1.06 -8.25 2.23
N MET A 19 2.24 -8.46 1.63
CA MET A 19 2.29 -9.07 0.33
C MET A 19 3.62 -9.77 0.13
N SER A 20 3.68 -10.66 -0.86
CA SER A 20 4.92 -11.28 -1.27
C SER A 20 5.64 -10.35 -2.25
N GLU A 21 6.92 -10.69 -2.53
CA GLU A 21 7.65 -9.94 -3.54
C GLU A 21 6.98 -10.01 -4.89
N HIS A 22 6.44 -11.17 -5.24
CA HIS A 22 5.74 -11.34 -6.50
C HIS A 22 4.54 -10.43 -6.59
N GLU A 23 3.78 -10.36 -5.52
CA GLU A 23 2.60 -9.51 -5.50
C GLU A 23 2.99 -8.04 -5.61
N TYR A 24 4.10 -7.67 -4.97
CA TYR A 24 4.58 -6.30 -5.05
C TYR A 24 4.96 -5.94 -6.48
N ILE A 25 5.70 -6.82 -7.15
CA ILE A 25 6.09 -6.55 -8.53
C ILE A 25 4.88 -6.45 -9.43
N ASP A 26 3.93 -7.37 -9.27
CA ASP A 26 2.71 -7.32 -10.07
C ASP A 26 1.96 -6.01 -9.86
N ALA A 27 1.86 -5.57 -8.61
CA ALA A 27 1.13 -4.35 -8.31
C ALA A 27 1.79 -3.14 -8.94
N THR A 28 3.13 -3.06 -8.90
CA THR A 28 3.80 -1.91 -9.51
C THR A 28 3.67 -1.94 -11.02
N GLU A 29 3.73 -3.12 -11.61
CA GLU A 29 3.63 -3.22 -13.07
C GLU A 29 2.21 -2.99 -13.55
N SER A 30 1.23 -3.23 -12.72
CA SER A 30 -0.17 -3.03 -13.07
C SER A 30 -0.66 -1.63 -12.72
N TYR A 31 0.21 -0.77 -12.26
CA TYR A 31 -0.13 0.60 -11.87
C TYR A 31 -1.24 0.60 -10.84
N GLU A 32 -1.03 -0.13 -9.76
CA GLU A 32 -1.96 -0.14 -8.65
C GLU A 32 -1.45 0.70 -7.51
N GLY A 33 -2.38 1.32 -6.80
CA GLY A 33 -2.06 2.06 -5.60
C GLY A 33 -2.84 1.51 -4.43
N PHE A 34 -2.53 2.01 -3.24
CA PHE A 34 -3.10 1.48 -2.01
C PHE A 34 -3.35 2.65 -1.07
N CYS A 35 -4.55 2.69 -0.50
CA CYS A 35 -4.90 3.75 0.44
C CYS A 35 -4.52 3.31 1.85
N ILE A 36 -3.67 4.08 2.51
CA ILE A 36 -3.18 3.70 3.83
C ILE A 36 -4.24 3.93 4.91
N TYR A 37 -5.33 4.61 4.60
CA TYR A 37 -6.35 4.85 5.60
C TYR A 37 -7.47 3.83 5.56
N CYS A 38 -7.89 3.38 4.39
CA CYS A 38 -8.98 2.42 4.32
C CYS A 38 -8.54 1.05 3.82
N GLY A 39 -7.33 0.91 3.30
CA GLY A 39 -6.82 -0.38 2.88
C GLY A 39 -7.28 -0.84 1.51
N GLU A 40 -7.88 0.03 0.73
CA GLU A 40 -8.35 -0.35 -0.59
C GLU A 40 -7.30 -0.10 -1.65
N THR A 41 -7.32 -0.89 -2.71
CA THR A 41 -6.44 -0.69 -3.84
C THR A 41 -7.18 0.01 -4.97
N GLU A 42 -6.44 0.76 -5.77
CA GLU A 42 -7.00 1.44 -6.93
C GLU A 42 -6.08 1.23 -8.11
N SER A 43 -6.64 1.16 -9.30
CA SER A 43 -5.85 1.03 -10.51
C SER A 43 -5.59 2.41 -11.10
N GLY A 44 -4.62 2.47 -12.02
CA GLY A 44 -4.28 3.73 -12.66
C GLY A 44 -3.45 4.65 -11.80
N ILE A 45 -2.72 4.07 -10.83
CA ILE A 45 -1.89 4.85 -9.91
C ILE A 45 -0.43 4.59 -10.24
N GLU A 46 0.32 5.63 -10.49
CA GLU A 46 1.75 5.47 -10.78
C GLU A 46 2.47 4.90 -9.56
N PRO A 47 3.52 4.11 -9.78
CA PRO A 47 4.23 3.51 -8.64
C PRO A 47 4.80 4.51 -7.65
N ASP A 48 5.13 5.73 -8.10
CA ASP A 48 5.69 6.74 -7.22
C ASP A 48 4.66 7.78 -6.80
N ALA A 49 3.37 7.48 -6.96
CA ALA A 49 2.31 8.43 -6.60
C ALA A 49 2.24 8.63 -5.10
N ARG A 50 1.89 9.83 -4.70
CA ARG A 50 1.77 10.18 -3.28
C ARG A 50 0.49 10.95 -3.04
N GLU A 51 -0.19 10.58 -1.97
CA GLU A 51 -1.30 11.36 -1.43
C GLU A 51 -2.39 11.66 -2.45
N TYR A 52 -2.66 10.68 -3.30
CA TYR A 52 -3.81 10.80 -4.18
C TYR A 52 -5.07 10.61 -3.37
N ARG A 53 -6.13 11.26 -3.81
CA ARG A 53 -7.40 11.15 -3.11
C ARG A 53 -8.00 9.77 -3.34
N CYS A 54 -8.38 9.12 -2.25
CA CYS A 54 -9.02 7.81 -2.31
C CYS A 54 -10.48 7.97 -2.63
N GLU A 55 -10.95 7.27 -3.66
CA GLU A 55 -12.36 7.37 -4.01
C GLU A 55 -13.26 6.63 -3.04
N GLY A 56 -12.68 5.71 -2.26
CA GLY A 56 -13.48 4.97 -1.30
C GLY A 56 -13.71 5.72 -0.02
N CYS A 57 -12.67 6.31 0.57
CA CYS A 57 -12.82 6.98 1.86
C CYS A 57 -12.66 8.49 1.78
N GLY A 58 -12.25 9.03 0.64
CA GLY A 58 -12.13 10.46 0.45
C GLY A 58 -10.89 11.10 1.01
N LYS A 59 -10.03 10.35 1.66
CA LYS A 59 -8.80 10.89 2.21
C LYS A 59 -7.67 10.80 1.19
N HIS A 60 -6.68 11.65 1.37
CA HIS A 60 -5.53 11.69 0.46
C HIS A 60 -4.48 10.69 0.93
N GLY A 61 -4.84 9.42 0.87
CA GLY A 61 -3.97 8.36 1.37
C GLY A 61 -3.57 7.32 0.35
N VAL A 62 -3.78 7.57 -0.94
CA VAL A 62 -3.44 6.58 -1.97
C VAL A 62 -2.02 6.83 -2.43
N TYR A 63 -1.20 5.80 -2.32
CA TYR A 63 0.20 5.84 -2.71
C TYR A 63 0.47 4.70 -3.67
N GLY A 64 1.39 4.93 -4.60
CA GLY A 64 1.89 3.84 -5.41
C GLY A 64 2.70 2.88 -4.56
N PHE A 65 2.79 1.62 -5.00
CA PHE A 65 3.46 0.62 -4.18
C PHE A 65 4.97 0.86 -4.07
N GLU A 66 5.59 1.46 -5.08
CA GLU A 66 7.00 1.78 -4.96
C GLU A 66 7.23 2.85 -3.89
N GLU A 67 6.34 3.84 -3.86
CA GLU A 67 6.44 4.87 -2.83
C GLU A 67 6.21 4.27 -1.44
N LEU A 68 5.25 3.36 -1.33
CA LEU A 68 5.00 2.70 -0.04
C LEU A 68 6.22 1.93 0.43
N LEU A 69 6.92 1.29 -0.50
CA LEU A 69 8.13 0.57 -0.14
C LEU A 69 9.19 1.52 0.39
N LEU A 70 9.35 2.66 -0.26
CA LEU A 70 10.33 3.65 0.19
C LEU A 70 9.98 4.22 1.55
N MET A 71 8.69 4.29 1.87
CA MET A 71 8.24 4.76 3.17
C MET A 71 8.37 3.71 4.26
N GLY A 72 8.68 2.47 3.87
CA GLY A 72 8.72 1.37 4.83
C GLY A 72 7.35 0.85 5.18
N TYR A 73 6.37 1.05 4.32
CA TYR A 73 4.99 0.68 4.61
C TYR A 73 4.58 -0.65 3.99
N VAL A 74 5.44 -1.30 3.23
CA VAL A 74 5.12 -2.60 2.65
C VAL A 74 5.66 -3.67 3.60
N VAL A 75 4.79 -4.60 4.01
CA VAL A 75 5.17 -5.70 4.86
C VAL A 75 5.26 -6.94 3.99
N PHE A 76 6.47 -7.48 3.84
CA PHE A 76 6.64 -8.66 3.00
C PHE A 76 6.41 -9.91 3.82
N ARG A 77 5.56 -10.81 3.25
CA ARG A 77 5.35 -12.11 3.87
C ARG A 77 6.51 -13.00 3.52
N GLU A 78 6.94 -13.78 4.48
CA GLU A 78 7.91 -14.81 4.17
C GLU A 78 7.21 -15.92 3.44
N GLU A 79 7.78 -16.33 2.31
CA GLU A 79 7.21 -17.42 1.59
C GLU A 79 8.02 -18.66 1.91
N ASN A 80 7.35 -19.62 2.47
CA ASN A 80 8.01 -20.86 2.76
C ASN A 80 8.05 -21.71 1.55
N GLU A 81 9.23 -22.05 1.20
CA GLU A 81 9.45 -22.79 0.01
C GLU A 81 9.46 -24.23 0.25
N ASP A 82 9.04 -24.78 1.18
CA ASP A 82 9.26 -26.16 1.50
C ASP A 82 8.55 -27.18 0.80
#